data_62ef32c34ebdad33558b061d22c3b844
#
_entry.id   62ef32c34ebdad33558b061d22c3b844
#
_cell.length_a   1.000
_cell.length_b   1.000
_cell.length_c   1.000
_cell.angle_alpha   90.00
_cell.angle_beta   90.00
_cell.angle_gamma   90.00
#
_symmetry.space_group_name_H-M   'P 1'
#
loop_
_entity.id
_entity.type
_entity.pdbx_description
1 polymer ?
#
loop_
_entity_poly.entity_id
_entity_poly.type
_entity_poly.pdbx_seq_one_letter_code
_entity_poly.pdbx_strand_id
1 'polypeptide(L)'
;EETNLRAMFVLDSSSSMFFPYNQTQKKEKNNKFSFSVYACGVIMQILYKQRDAFGLSFVSKEIDYISPIKTNLAHKQYLFTLLENKIKTKENLSQITCINKALHSLSEQIHRRSLFIIFTDLFSDNFSAEELIDSLRHLKHNKHEVILFHVFDNQKEVNFDYKMGYYRFID
;
A
#
# COMPACT_ATOMS: atom_id res chain seq x y z
N GLU A 1 -8.04 -16.94 -25.41
CA GLU A 1 -8.61 -17.09 -24.04
C GLU A 1 -8.38 -15.77 -23.30
N GLU A 2 -9.44 -15.03 -23.03
CA GLU A 2 -9.37 -13.86 -22.14
C GLU A 2 -9.20 -14.42 -20.71
N THR A 3 -7.98 -14.45 -20.23
CA THR A 3 -7.71 -14.75 -18.82
C THR A 3 -8.00 -13.49 -18.01
N ASN A 4 -9.13 -13.45 -17.31
CA ASN A 4 -9.43 -12.34 -16.42
C ASN A 4 -8.34 -12.23 -15.34
N LEU A 5 -7.65 -11.10 -15.32
CA LEU A 5 -6.63 -10.80 -14.32
C LEU A 5 -7.24 -10.78 -12.92
N ARG A 6 -6.50 -11.27 -11.96
CA ARG A 6 -6.83 -11.18 -10.53
C ARG A 6 -5.76 -10.35 -9.85
N ALA A 7 -6.11 -9.20 -9.29
CA ALA A 7 -5.17 -8.31 -8.63
C ALA A 7 -5.47 -8.20 -7.12
N MET A 8 -4.43 -8.20 -6.30
CA MET A 8 -4.48 -7.86 -4.89
C MET A 8 -3.65 -6.61 -4.66
N PHE A 9 -4.33 -5.53 -4.30
CA PHE A 9 -3.66 -4.29 -3.88
C PHE A 9 -3.24 -4.41 -2.42
N VAL A 10 -2.00 -4.07 -2.15
CA VAL A 10 -1.42 -4.05 -0.80
C VAL A 10 -0.95 -2.64 -0.51
N LEU A 11 -1.62 -1.96 0.40
CA LEU A 11 -1.28 -0.61 0.84
C LEU A 11 -0.63 -0.67 2.21
N ASP A 12 0.61 -0.25 2.27
CA ASP A 12 1.31 -0.02 3.52
C ASP A 12 0.65 1.17 4.25
N SER A 13 0.19 0.93 5.46
CA SER A 13 -0.47 1.91 6.32
C SER A 13 0.33 2.20 7.60
N SER A 14 1.64 1.97 7.57
CA SER A 14 2.56 2.33 8.63
C SER A 14 2.69 3.85 8.81
N SER A 15 3.22 4.25 9.95
CA SER A 15 3.35 5.67 10.29
C SER A 15 4.21 6.46 9.30
N SER A 16 5.28 5.87 8.77
CA SER A 16 6.17 6.49 7.77
C SER A 16 5.43 6.90 6.49
N MET A 17 4.43 6.14 6.05
CA MET A 17 3.63 6.44 4.86
C MET A 17 2.79 7.72 4.99
N PHE A 18 2.54 8.21 6.20
CA PHE A 18 1.83 9.48 6.42
C PHE A 18 2.74 10.71 6.38
N PHE A 19 4.04 10.51 6.18
CA PHE A 19 4.97 11.61 5.93
C PHE A 19 4.79 12.21 4.52
N PRO A 20 4.94 13.53 4.32
CA PRO A 20 5.15 14.55 5.35
C PRO A 20 3.88 14.82 6.17
N TYR A 21 4.06 14.94 7.49
CA TYR A 21 2.95 15.24 8.41
C TYR A 21 2.50 16.69 8.22
N ASN A 22 1.29 16.89 7.72
CA ASN A 22 0.72 18.23 7.57
C ASN A 22 0.30 18.79 8.94
N GLN A 23 1.11 19.68 9.50
CA GLN A 23 0.80 20.42 10.73
C GLN A 23 -0.31 21.49 10.52
N THR A 24 -0.61 21.85 9.29
CA THR A 24 -1.66 22.83 8.98
C THR A 24 -2.95 22.11 8.59
N GLN A 25 -4.07 22.52 9.19
CA GLN A 25 -5.43 21.99 8.99
C GLN A 25 -5.98 22.18 7.54
N LYS A 26 -5.15 22.23 6.52
CA LYS A 26 -5.60 22.28 5.13
C LYS A 26 -6.17 20.93 4.71
N LYS A 27 -7.32 21.00 4.05
CA LYS A 27 -8.23 19.89 3.68
C LYS A 27 -7.62 18.76 2.84
N GLU A 28 -6.44 18.91 2.29
CA GLU A 28 -5.78 17.90 1.46
C GLU A 28 -4.53 17.39 2.17
N LYS A 29 -4.58 16.13 2.55
CA LYS A 29 -3.42 15.41 3.08
C LYS A 29 -2.57 14.96 1.88
N ASN A 30 -1.57 15.75 1.52
CA ASN A 30 -0.58 15.37 0.50
C ASN A 30 0.56 14.61 1.18
N ASN A 31 0.39 13.33 1.43
CA ASN A 31 1.40 12.43 1.97
C ASN A 31 1.50 11.17 1.10
N LYS A 32 2.50 10.33 1.36
CA LYS A 32 2.76 9.10 0.61
C LYS A 32 1.55 8.16 0.62
N PHE A 33 0.87 8.04 1.77
CA PHE A 33 -0.30 7.20 1.90
C PHE A 33 -1.46 7.68 1.02
N SER A 34 -1.81 8.97 1.06
CA SER A 34 -2.88 9.52 0.22
C SER A 34 -2.59 9.38 -1.27
N PHE A 35 -1.33 9.60 -1.69
CA PHE A 35 -0.90 9.32 -3.06
C PHE A 35 -1.13 7.86 -3.43
N SER A 36 -0.72 6.93 -2.58
CA SER A 36 -0.90 5.48 -2.80
C SER A 36 -2.37 5.10 -2.92
N VAL A 37 -3.24 5.68 -2.10
CA VAL A 37 -4.69 5.47 -2.16
C VAL A 37 -5.28 5.97 -3.47
N TYR A 38 -4.91 7.16 -3.93
CA TYR A 38 -5.38 7.69 -5.22
C TYR A 38 -4.88 6.85 -6.40
N ALA A 39 -3.59 6.48 -6.41
CA ALA A 39 -3.02 5.62 -7.45
C ALA A 39 -3.71 4.25 -7.49
N CYS A 40 -3.92 3.64 -6.32
CA CYS A 40 -4.68 2.40 -6.16
C CYS A 40 -6.09 2.52 -6.75
N GLY A 41 -6.83 3.58 -6.40
CA GLY A 41 -8.18 3.83 -6.91
C GLY A 41 -8.22 3.97 -8.44
N VAL A 42 -7.25 4.66 -9.04
CA VAL A 42 -7.13 4.79 -10.51
C VAL A 42 -6.90 3.43 -11.16
N ILE A 43 -5.96 2.64 -10.65
CA ILE A 43 -5.67 1.31 -11.21
C ILE A 43 -6.87 0.37 -11.03
N MET A 44 -7.53 0.36 -9.86
CA MET A 44 -8.78 -0.40 -9.65
C MET A 44 -9.87 -0.02 -10.66
N GLN A 45 -9.99 1.27 -11.00
CA GLN A 45 -10.96 1.72 -11.99
C GLN A 45 -10.63 1.21 -13.40
N ILE A 46 -9.35 1.11 -13.76
CA ILE A 46 -8.90 0.54 -15.03
C ILE A 46 -9.24 -0.95 -15.07
N LEU A 47 -8.86 -1.71 -14.03
CA LEU A 47 -9.14 -3.14 -13.92
C LEU A 47 -10.65 -3.43 -13.97
N TYR A 48 -11.46 -2.60 -13.29
CA TYR A 48 -12.92 -2.74 -13.35
C TYR A 48 -13.48 -2.58 -14.78
N LYS A 49 -12.96 -1.60 -15.55
CA LYS A 49 -13.35 -1.42 -16.96
C LYS A 49 -12.97 -2.62 -17.84
N GLN A 50 -11.86 -3.29 -17.51
CA GLN A 50 -11.39 -4.50 -18.18
C GLN A 50 -12.12 -5.78 -17.70
N ARG A 51 -13.04 -5.65 -16.75
CA ARG A 51 -13.75 -6.78 -16.09
C ARG A 51 -12.83 -7.70 -15.30
N ASP A 52 -11.67 -7.21 -14.89
CA ASP A 52 -10.73 -7.92 -14.03
C ASP A 52 -11.20 -7.95 -12.57
N ALA A 53 -10.76 -8.96 -11.84
CA ALA A 53 -11.05 -9.11 -10.42
C ALA A 53 -9.99 -8.42 -9.57
N PHE A 54 -10.39 -7.70 -8.53
CA PHE A 54 -9.45 -7.07 -7.62
C PHE A 54 -9.93 -7.11 -6.17
N GLY A 55 -8.96 -7.09 -5.28
CA GLY A 55 -9.11 -7.00 -3.84
C GLY A 55 -8.14 -5.97 -3.25
N LEU A 56 -8.29 -5.67 -1.98
CA LEU A 56 -7.52 -4.68 -1.24
C LEU A 56 -7.09 -5.25 0.10
N SER A 57 -5.85 -5.00 0.48
CA SER A 57 -5.33 -5.25 1.81
C SER A 57 -4.65 -3.98 2.34
N PHE A 58 -4.88 -3.67 3.62
CA PHE A 58 -4.07 -2.72 4.37
C PHE A 58 -3.14 -3.51 5.27
N VAL A 59 -1.89 -3.10 5.30
CA VAL A 59 -0.84 -3.73 6.10
C VAL A 59 -0.08 -2.68 6.89
N SER A 60 0.31 -3.05 8.11
CA SER A 60 1.21 -2.30 8.96
C SER A 60 2.17 -3.28 9.65
N LYS A 61 2.07 -3.49 10.93
CA LYS A 61 2.77 -4.54 11.65
C LYS A 61 2.32 -5.95 11.25
N GLU A 62 1.05 -6.07 10.86
CA GLU A 62 0.38 -7.28 10.38
C GLU A 62 -0.65 -6.91 9.31
N ILE A 63 -1.45 -7.86 8.87
CA ILE A 63 -2.57 -7.59 7.96
C ILE A 63 -3.71 -6.95 8.77
N ASP A 64 -3.89 -5.62 8.62
CA ASP A 64 -4.98 -4.89 9.29
C ASP A 64 -6.33 -5.20 8.66
N TYR A 65 -6.33 -5.45 7.36
CA TYR A 65 -7.54 -5.73 6.58
C TYR A 65 -7.20 -6.47 5.30
N ILE A 66 -8.04 -7.41 4.90
CA ILE A 66 -8.01 -8.07 3.59
C ILE A 66 -9.42 -8.25 3.03
N SER A 67 -9.62 -7.91 1.78
CA SER A 67 -10.88 -8.15 1.06
C SER A 67 -10.78 -9.37 0.15
N PRO A 68 -11.89 -10.01 -0.21
CA PRO A 68 -11.91 -10.97 -1.30
C PRO A 68 -11.58 -10.29 -2.64
N ILE A 69 -11.11 -11.08 -3.63
CA ILE A 69 -10.85 -10.62 -5.01
C ILE A 69 -12.11 -10.88 -5.85
N LYS A 70 -12.81 -9.81 -6.25
CA LYS A 70 -14.09 -9.86 -6.99
C LYS A 70 -14.16 -8.80 -8.10
N THR A 71 -15.11 -8.94 -9.05
CA THR A 71 -15.29 -8.03 -10.21
C THR A 71 -16.59 -7.22 -10.15
N ASN A 72 -17.49 -7.46 -9.17
CA ASN A 72 -18.82 -6.84 -9.19
C ASN A 72 -18.82 -5.38 -8.72
N LEU A 73 -19.82 -4.62 -9.14
CA LEU A 73 -19.97 -3.19 -8.85
C LEU A 73 -20.07 -2.89 -7.34
N ALA A 74 -20.83 -3.70 -6.60
CA ALA A 74 -21.01 -3.50 -5.16
C ALA A 74 -19.66 -3.63 -4.42
N HIS A 75 -18.85 -4.61 -4.81
CA HIS A 75 -17.49 -4.79 -4.24
C HIS A 75 -16.60 -3.60 -4.56
N LYS A 76 -16.61 -3.12 -5.81
CA LYS A 76 -15.88 -1.90 -6.19
C LYS A 76 -16.28 -0.72 -5.31
N GLN A 77 -17.59 -0.41 -5.22
CA GLN A 77 -18.09 0.71 -4.43
C GLN A 77 -17.68 0.60 -2.96
N TYR A 78 -17.74 -0.60 -2.41
CA TYR A 78 -17.30 -0.88 -1.04
C TYR A 78 -15.80 -0.57 -0.86
N LEU A 79 -14.93 -1.03 -1.77
CA LEU A 79 -13.49 -0.76 -1.67
C LEU A 79 -13.17 0.73 -1.82
N PHE A 80 -13.85 1.44 -2.70
CA PHE A 80 -13.68 2.89 -2.84
C PHE A 80 -14.09 3.63 -1.56
N THR A 81 -15.20 3.23 -0.93
CA THR A 81 -15.62 3.79 0.36
C THR A 81 -14.58 3.51 1.46
N LEU A 82 -13.99 2.31 1.47
CA LEU A 82 -12.91 1.99 2.40
C LEU A 82 -11.69 2.88 2.20
N LEU A 83 -11.25 3.08 0.96
CA LEU A 83 -10.13 3.95 0.61
C LEU A 83 -10.38 5.39 1.06
N GLU A 84 -11.57 5.93 0.79
CA GLU A 84 -11.96 7.27 1.23
C GLU A 84 -11.97 7.42 2.75
N ASN A 85 -12.52 6.43 3.45
CA ASN A 85 -12.56 6.44 4.91
C ASN A 85 -11.16 6.36 5.51
N LYS A 86 -10.28 5.56 4.92
CA LYS A 86 -8.90 5.41 5.41
C LYS A 86 -8.09 6.71 5.28
N ILE A 87 -8.29 7.50 4.22
CA ILE A 87 -7.68 8.85 4.09
C ILE A 87 -8.20 9.81 5.19
N LYS A 88 -9.48 9.71 5.54
CA LYS A 88 -10.12 10.60 6.53
C LYS A 88 -9.77 10.24 7.97
N THR A 89 -9.37 9.00 8.22
CA THR A 89 -9.04 8.52 9.57
C THR A 89 -7.79 9.22 10.10
N LYS A 90 -7.78 9.50 11.40
CA LYS A 90 -6.60 10.03 12.07
C LYS A 90 -5.47 9.01 12.07
N GLU A 91 -4.28 9.48 11.79
CA GLU A 91 -3.05 8.71 11.72
C GLU A 91 -2.74 8.07 13.09
N ASN A 92 -2.52 6.77 13.12
CA ASN A 92 -1.92 6.10 14.26
C ASN A 92 -0.39 6.13 14.06
N LEU A 93 0.27 7.16 14.61
CA LEU A 93 1.70 7.41 14.43
C LEU A 93 2.62 6.41 15.15
N SER A 94 2.10 5.33 15.71
CA SER A 94 2.86 4.33 16.45
C SER A 94 2.93 2.97 15.76
N GLN A 95 2.56 2.88 14.48
CA GLN A 95 2.55 1.60 13.75
C GLN A 95 3.86 1.43 12.98
N ILE A 96 4.65 0.45 13.41
CA ILE A 96 5.88 0.01 12.73
C ILE A 96 5.49 -0.88 11.54
N THR A 97 6.21 -0.78 10.43
CA THR A 97 6.02 -1.63 9.26
C THR A 97 6.69 -2.99 9.46
N CYS A 98 5.97 -4.07 9.11
CA CYS A 98 6.56 -5.39 8.92
C CYS A 98 6.00 -6.01 7.62
N ILE A 99 6.27 -5.32 6.48
CA ILE A 99 5.73 -5.70 5.18
C ILE A 99 6.06 -7.15 4.80
N ASN A 100 7.25 -7.64 5.15
CA ASN A 100 7.72 -8.98 4.83
C ASN A 100 6.78 -10.06 5.40
N LYS A 101 6.43 -9.93 6.70
CA LYS A 101 5.49 -10.87 7.35
C LYS A 101 4.10 -10.80 6.76
N ALA A 102 3.62 -9.59 6.45
CA ALA A 102 2.32 -9.40 5.84
C ALA A 102 2.25 -10.03 4.43
N LEU A 103 3.30 -9.87 3.60
CA LEU A 103 3.38 -10.49 2.28
C LEU A 103 3.40 -12.02 2.36
N HIS A 104 4.12 -12.59 3.32
CA HIS A 104 4.10 -14.04 3.57
C HIS A 104 2.69 -14.52 3.88
N SER A 105 2.02 -13.91 4.84
CA SER A 105 0.65 -14.26 5.25
C SER A 105 -0.37 -14.08 4.11
N LEU A 106 -0.23 -13.03 3.30
CA LEU A 106 -1.08 -12.80 2.13
C LEU A 106 -0.88 -13.88 1.06
N SER A 107 0.37 -14.31 0.84
CA SER A 107 0.70 -15.38 -0.09
C SER A 107 0.06 -16.73 0.28
N GLU A 108 -0.07 -17.01 1.58
CA GLU A 108 -0.72 -18.22 2.08
C GLU A 108 -2.25 -18.15 1.99
N GLN A 109 -2.84 -16.96 2.14
CA GLN A 109 -4.29 -16.77 2.09
C GLN A 109 -4.84 -16.72 0.65
N ILE A 110 -4.02 -16.34 -0.32
CA ILE A 110 -4.44 -16.17 -1.71
C ILE A 110 -3.93 -17.34 -2.56
N HIS A 111 -4.75 -18.40 -2.64
CA HIS A 111 -4.35 -19.65 -3.32
C HIS A 111 -4.37 -19.59 -4.86
N ARG A 112 -5.08 -18.64 -5.46
CA ARG A 112 -5.17 -18.51 -6.93
C ARG A 112 -4.12 -17.51 -7.42
N ARG A 113 -3.43 -17.86 -8.53
CA ARG A 113 -2.52 -16.94 -9.22
C ARG A 113 -3.13 -15.53 -9.30
N SER A 114 -2.41 -14.55 -8.82
CA SER A 114 -2.84 -13.15 -8.73
C SER A 114 -1.67 -12.21 -8.94
N LEU A 115 -1.94 -11.01 -9.42
CA LEU A 115 -1.00 -9.91 -9.47
C LEU A 115 -1.07 -9.14 -8.14
N PHE A 116 0.02 -9.09 -7.40
CA PHE A 116 0.16 -8.25 -6.22
C PHE A 116 0.67 -6.87 -6.64
N ILE A 117 -0.07 -5.83 -6.30
CA ILE A 117 0.28 -4.42 -6.55
C ILE A 117 0.51 -3.79 -5.19
N ILE A 118 1.78 -3.58 -4.84
CA ILE A 118 2.23 -3.20 -3.50
C ILE A 118 2.66 -1.75 -3.51
N PHE A 119 2.15 -0.94 -2.57
CA PHE A 119 2.58 0.43 -2.32
C PHE A 119 3.19 0.53 -0.93
N THR A 120 4.46 0.88 -0.84
CA THR A 120 5.22 1.02 0.41
C THR A 120 6.38 1.96 0.23
N ASP A 121 6.85 2.59 1.30
CA ASP A 121 8.07 3.38 1.31
C ASP A 121 9.30 2.55 1.72
N LEU A 122 9.10 1.27 2.04
CA LEU A 122 10.13 0.33 2.49
C LEU A 122 10.89 0.83 3.74
N PHE A 123 10.28 1.75 4.49
CA PHE A 123 10.90 2.34 5.67
C PHE A 123 10.51 1.53 6.91
N SER A 124 11.49 0.85 7.51
CA SER A 124 11.32 0.19 8.82
C SER A 124 12.68 0.11 9.52
N ASP A 125 12.67 0.20 10.86
CA ASP A 125 13.88 0.18 11.70
C ASP A 125 14.74 -1.08 11.50
N ASN A 126 14.12 -2.19 11.14
CA ASN A 126 14.74 -3.48 10.88
C ASN A 126 14.60 -3.92 9.43
N PHE A 127 14.60 -2.97 8.47
CA PHE A 127 14.47 -3.31 7.06
C PHE A 127 15.69 -4.14 6.59
N SER A 128 15.41 -5.36 6.13
CA SER A 128 16.37 -6.20 5.43
C SER A 128 15.93 -6.38 3.98
N ALA A 129 16.76 -5.93 3.06
CA ALA A 129 16.53 -6.14 1.63
C ALA A 129 16.46 -7.64 1.29
N GLU A 130 17.22 -8.47 2.00
CA GLU A 130 17.21 -9.93 1.82
C GLU A 130 15.87 -10.53 2.22
N GLU A 131 15.31 -10.15 3.37
CA GLU A 131 14.00 -10.60 3.81
C GLU A 131 12.87 -10.15 2.86
N LEU A 132 12.95 -8.94 2.31
CA LEU A 132 12.01 -8.48 1.29
C LEU A 132 12.10 -9.36 0.04
N ILE A 133 13.33 -9.58 -0.46
CA ILE A 133 13.56 -10.41 -1.63
C ILE A 133 13.02 -11.83 -1.39
N ASP A 134 13.21 -12.39 -0.21
CA ASP A 134 12.69 -13.73 0.11
C ASP A 134 11.17 -13.76 0.17
N SER A 135 10.54 -12.72 0.71
CA SER A 135 9.06 -12.58 0.68
C SER A 135 8.52 -12.48 -0.76
N LEU A 136 9.22 -11.73 -1.62
CA LEU A 136 8.86 -11.63 -3.03
C LEU A 136 9.09 -12.95 -3.78
N ARG A 137 10.16 -13.69 -3.47
CA ARG A 137 10.41 -15.03 -4.01
C ARG A 137 9.32 -16.00 -3.57
N HIS A 138 8.85 -15.91 -2.34
CA HIS A 138 7.75 -16.73 -1.83
C HIS A 138 6.44 -16.48 -2.61
N LEU A 139 6.09 -15.23 -2.85
CA LEU A 139 4.96 -14.86 -3.73
C LEU A 139 5.12 -15.47 -5.13
N LYS A 140 6.31 -15.34 -5.72
CA LYS A 140 6.61 -15.91 -7.05
C LYS A 140 6.55 -17.45 -7.06
N HIS A 141 7.02 -18.11 -6.00
CA HIS A 141 6.92 -19.56 -5.84
C HIS A 141 5.45 -20.03 -5.84
N ASN A 142 4.57 -19.26 -5.21
CA ASN A 142 3.12 -19.48 -5.23
C ASN A 142 2.43 -19.01 -6.53
N LYS A 143 3.22 -18.78 -7.59
CA LYS A 143 2.80 -18.38 -8.94
C LYS A 143 2.14 -17.00 -9.02
N HIS A 144 2.33 -16.13 -8.03
CA HIS A 144 1.90 -14.76 -8.09
C HIS A 144 2.89 -13.90 -8.88
N GLU A 145 2.38 -12.83 -9.46
CA GLU A 145 3.19 -11.75 -10.06
C GLU A 145 3.20 -10.56 -9.10
N VAL A 146 4.24 -9.73 -9.15
CA VAL A 146 4.38 -8.60 -8.23
C VAL A 146 4.79 -7.36 -8.99
N ILE A 147 4.08 -6.26 -8.72
CA ILE A 147 4.48 -4.90 -9.02
C ILE A 147 4.64 -4.17 -7.69
N LEU A 148 5.83 -3.68 -7.41
CA LEU A 148 6.13 -2.92 -6.21
C LEU A 148 6.33 -1.45 -6.57
N PHE A 149 5.50 -0.59 -6.00
CA PHE A 149 5.66 0.86 -6.03
C PHE A 149 6.38 1.32 -4.77
N HIS A 150 7.64 1.73 -4.94
CA HIS A 150 8.39 2.40 -3.88
C HIS A 150 7.98 3.88 -3.85
N VAL A 151 7.28 4.28 -2.80
CA VAL A 151 6.67 5.61 -2.66
C VAL A 151 7.54 6.46 -1.73
N PHE A 152 7.97 7.61 -2.19
CA PHE A 152 8.78 8.55 -1.41
C PHE A 152 8.37 10.01 -1.70
N ASP A 153 8.65 10.89 -0.76
CA ASP A 153 8.48 12.34 -0.95
C ASP A 153 9.75 12.95 -1.55
N ASN A 154 9.65 13.38 -2.82
CA ASN A 154 10.82 13.90 -3.53
C ASN A 154 11.38 15.19 -2.90
N GLN A 155 10.53 16.03 -2.32
CA GLN A 155 10.98 17.29 -1.74
C GLN A 155 11.67 17.08 -0.39
N LYS A 156 11.07 16.27 0.47
CA LYS A 156 11.51 16.13 1.87
C LYS A 156 12.48 14.97 2.10
N GLU A 157 12.31 13.85 1.39
CA GLU A 157 13.15 12.66 1.60
C GLU A 157 14.34 12.61 0.63
N VAL A 158 14.20 13.14 -0.60
CA VAL A 158 15.27 13.10 -1.60
C VAL A 158 16.07 14.41 -1.62
N ASN A 159 15.37 15.55 -1.75
CA ASN A 159 16.02 16.85 -1.89
C ASN A 159 16.27 17.55 -0.55
N PHE A 160 15.74 17.03 0.55
CA PHE A 160 15.84 17.64 1.88
C PHE A 160 15.44 19.12 1.91
N ASP A 161 14.41 19.47 1.10
CA ASP A 161 13.92 20.84 0.98
C ASP A 161 13.08 21.22 2.21
N TYR A 162 13.76 21.62 3.27
CA TYR A 162 13.17 22.14 4.49
C TYR A 162 13.36 23.66 4.55
N LYS A 163 12.40 24.37 5.13
CA LYS A 163 12.55 25.81 5.39
C LYS A 163 13.77 26.03 6.28
N MET A 164 14.45 27.18 6.13
CA MET A 164 15.57 27.53 6.99
C MET A 164 15.20 27.38 8.48
N GLY A 165 15.96 26.58 9.24
CA GLY A 165 15.71 26.29 10.65
C GLY A 165 16.49 25.06 11.14
N TYR A 166 16.43 24.83 12.45
CA TYR A 166 16.97 23.62 13.04
C TYR A 166 15.86 22.53 13.04
N TYR A 167 16.16 21.39 12.46
CA TYR A 167 15.26 20.25 12.43
C TYR A 167 15.90 19.08 13.20
N ARG A 168 15.12 18.43 14.04
CA ARG A 168 15.49 17.20 14.70
C ARG A 168 14.66 16.09 14.05
N PHE A 169 15.33 15.17 13.37
CA PHE A 169 14.72 13.93 12.90
C PHE A 169 14.66 12.95 14.06
N ILE A 170 13.50 12.37 14.31
CA ILE A 170 13.24 11.39 15.36
C ILE A 170 12.65 10.18 14.66
N ASP A 171 13.27 9.03 14.85
CA ASP A 171 12.77 7.73 14.42
C ASP A 171 11.63 7.27 15.33
#